data_9db8626bd18fa59eb2e40486453409a7
#
_entry.id   9db8626bd18fa59eb2e40486453409a7
#
_cell.length_a   1.000
_cell.length_b   1.000
_cell.length_c   1.000
_cell.angle_alpha   90.00
_cell.angle_beta   90.00
_cell.angle_gamma   90.00
#
_symmetry.space_group_name_H-M   'P 1'
#
loop_
_entity.id
_entity.type
_entity.pdbx_description
1 polymer ?
#
loop_
_entity_poly.entity_id
_entity_poly.type
_entity_poly.pdbx_seq_one_letter_code
_entity_poly.pdbx_strand_id
1 'polypeptide(L)'
;EYRLTVNDGANHLHGGSSGFADKVWDARPFVNEAGEQAVEMSYLSPDGEEGYPGTLSISVTYTLTADNALRIDYRATTDAPTVLNPTSHVYFNLNGTSARGIGSHVLTIHAGRYTPTDGGLIPTGELASVEGTPLDFRTATPIGWRVESDFPAMRSAGGYDHNWVLDRMGDSLELAAEVYEPYTGILMKVWTDRPGLQFYSGNFMDGSDVGKRGDRHDFRTGIALETQNFPDAPNHDNFPSAVLRPGETYTQTSV
;
A
#
# COMPACT_ATOMS: atom_id res chain seq x y z
N GLU A 1 15.34 21.75 -1.25
CA GLU A 1 15.27 20.78 -2.36
C GLU A 1 16.21 19.61 -2.05
N TYR A 2 15.71 18.38 -2.19
CA TYR A 2 16.47 17.14 -1.99
C TYR A 2 16.42 16.32 -3.27
N ARG A 3 17.50 15.58 -3.55
CA ARG A 3 17.54 14.65 -4.67
C ARG A 3 17.52 13.25 -4.12
N LEU A 4 16.46 12.52 -4.43
CA LEU A 4 16.32 11.11 -4.08
C LEU A 4 16.97 10.22 -5.15
N THR A 5 17.34 9.00 -4.77
CA THR A 5 17.86 8.00 -5.71
C THR A 5 16.80 7.67 -6.75
N VAL A 6 17.17 7.74 -8.03
CA VAL A 6 16.29 7.36 -9.15
C VAL A 6 16.44 5.86 -9.41
N ASN A 7 15.34 5.12 -9.36
CA ASN A 7 15.34 3.66 -9.51
C ASN A 7 14.20 3.11 -10.39
N ASP A 8 13.31 3.99 -10.88
CA ASP A 8 12.24 3.64 -11.80
C ASP A 8 12.10 4.69 -12.91
N GLY A 9 12.72 4.43 -14.07
CA GLY A 9 12.77 5.39 -15.17
C GLY A 9 13.42 6.70 -14.76
N ALA A 10 12.64 7.79 -14.63
CA ALA A 10 13.06 9.09 -14.12
C ALA A 10 12.62 9.31 -12.65
N ASN A 11 11.97 8.35 -12.04
CA ASN A 11 11.29 8.47 -10.76
C ASN A 11 12.04 7.77 -9.63
N HIS A 12 11.65 8.13 -8.40
CA HIS A 12 12.00 7.44 -7.17
C HIS A 12 10.80 6.62 -6.72
N LEU A 13 10.98 5.32 -6.54
CA LEU A 13 9.93 4.37 -6.21
C LEU A 13 10.35 3.51 -4.99
N HIS A 14 9.40 3.18 -4.11
CA HIS A 14 9.53 2.24 -2.98
C HIS A 14 10.72 2.53 -2.03
N GLY A 15 11.15 3.79 -1.92
CA GLY A 15 12.25 4.18 -1.05
C GLY A 15 13.65 4.07 -1.69
N GLY A 16 13.74 3.89 -3.02
CA GLY A 16 14.99 3.92 -3.79
C GLY A 16 15.54 2.53 -4.10
N SER A 17 16.81 2.48 -4.49
CA SER A 17 17.50 1.25 -4.91
C SER A 17 17.79 0.30 -3.75
N SER A 18 17.77 0.80 -2.52
CA SER A 18 17.90 0.05 -1.29
C SER A 18 16.94 0.60 -0.24
N GLY A 19 15.64 0.43 -0.54
CA GLY A 19 14.53 0.85 0.33
C GLY A 19 14.41 0.00 1.60
N PHE A 20 13.42 0.30 2.43
CA PHE A 20 13.21 -0.41 3.71
C PHE A 20 12.96 -1.91 3.55
N ALA A 21 12.46 -2.37 2.40
CA ALA A 21 12.28 -3.78 2.09
C ALA A 21 13.60 -4.56 1.94
N ASP A 22 14.69 -3.86 1.58
CA ASP A 22 16.02 -4.45 1.35
C ASP A 22 16.91 -4.39 2.59
N LYS A 23 16.45 -3.76 3.68
CA LYS A 23 17.23 -3.62 4.91
C LYS A 23 17.10 -4.83 5.81
N VAL A 24 18.12 -5.05 6.61
CA VAL A 24 18.06 -6.00 7.72
C VAL A 24 17.53 -5.26 8.95
N TRP A 25 16.40 -5.69 9.46
CA TRP A 25 15.77 -5.12 10.64
C TRP A 25 16.07 -5.93 11.88
N ASP A 26 16.20 -5.24 13.01
CA ASP A 26 16.25 -5.90 14.32
C ASP A 26 14.85 -6.36 14.69
N ALA A 27 14.66 -7.67 14.88
CA ALA A 27 13.36 -8.29 15.14
C ALA A 27 13.26 -8.81 16.58
N ARG A 28 12.17 -8.43 17.26
CA ARG A 28 11.88 -8.85 18.63
C ARG A 28 10.47 -9.47 18.71
N PRO A 29 10.35 -10.79 18.76
CA PRO A 29 9.06 -11.44 19.00
C PRO A 29 8.63 -11.25 20.46
N PHE A 30 7.32 -11.11 20.68
CA PHE A 30 6.74 -10.99 22.01
C PHE A 30 5.26 -11.41 22.01
N VAL A 31 4.69 -11.53 23.20
CA VAL A 31 3.24 -11.67 23.40
C VAL A 31 2.75 -10.38 24.02
N ASN A 32 1.73 -9.76 23.43
CA ASN A 32 1.18 -8.51 23.93
C ASN A 32 0.30 -8.73 25.19
N GLU A 33 -0.21 -7.64 25.77
CA GLU A 33 -1.06 -7.70 26.98
C GLU A 33 -2.38 -8.45 26.76
N ALA A 34 -2.87 -8.54 25.53
CA ALA A 34 -4.04 -9.32 25.15
C ALA A 34 -3.74 -10.83 24.96
N GLY A 35 -2.49 -11.25 25.10
CA GLY A 35 -2.05 -12.63 24.86
C GLY A 35 -1.80 -12.97 23.38
N GLU A 36 -1.73 -11.97 22.51
CA GLU A 36 -1.56 -12.16 21.08
C GLU A 36 -0.08 -12.20 20.68
N GLN A 37 0.25 -13.03 19.70
CA GLN A 37 1.60 -13.15 19.18
C GLN A 37 1.94 -11.93 18.31
N ALA A 38 3.08 -11.31 18.57
CA ALA A 38 3.55 -10.15 17.85
C ALA A 38 5.05 -10.20 17.56
N VAL A 39 5.47 -9.48 16.54
CA VAL A 39 6.87 -9.19 16.27
C VAL A 39 7.03 -7.70 16.00
N GLU A 40 7.91 -7.04 16.76
CA GLU A 40 8.35 -5.69 16.47
C GLU A 40 9.65 -5.78 15.68
N MET A 41 9.70 -5.08 14.56
CA MET A 41 10.91 -4.89 13.78
C MET A 41 11.30 -3.43 13.82
N SER A 42 12.57 -3.12 14.03
CA SER A 42 13.09 -1.76 14.12
C SER A 42 14.30 -1.56 13.21
N TYR A 43 14.40 -0.34 12.67
CA TYR A 43 15.48 0.08 11.81
C TYR A 43 15.85 1.53 12.09
N LEU A 44 17.14 1.85 12.06
CA LEU A 44 17.68 3.20 12.12
C LEU A 44 18.24 3.58 10.75
N SER A 45 17.47 4.36 9.98
CA SER A 45 17.88 4.90 8.70
C SER A 45 18.77 6.13 8.93
N PRO A 46 20.05 6.11 8.52
CA PRO A 46 20.95 7.23 8.72
C PRO A 46 20.59 8.43 7.85
N ASP A 47 20.97 9.64 8.28
CA ASP A 47 20.84 10.86 7.48
C ASP A 47 21.44 10.69 6.08
N GLY A 48 20.67 11.04 5.05
CA GLY A 48 21.07 10.95 3.65
C GLY A 48 20.86 9.57 3.00
N GLU A 49 20.29 8.57 3.70
CA GLU A 49 19.97 7.29 3.08
C GLU A 49 18.97 7.49 1.93
N GLU A 50 19.29 6.96 0.74
CA GLU A 50 18.53 7.15 -0.52
C GLU A 50 18.23 8.63 -0.88
N GLY A 51 18.92 9.58 -0.24
CA GLY A 51 18.76 11.02 -0.41
C GLY A 51 17.80 11.68 0.58
N TYR A 52 17.18 10.93 1.49
CA TYR A 52 16.28 11.49 2.50
C TYR A 52 17.06 12.17 3.63
N PRO A 53 16.63 13.39 4.06
CA PRO A 53 17.26 14.09 5.17
C PRO A 53 16.86 13.50 6.52
N GLY A 54 17.77 13.62 7.48
CA GLY A 54 17.56 13.27 8.87
C GLY A 54 17.75 11.80 9.17
N THR A 55 18.16 11.52 10.40
CA THR A 55 18.20 10.18 10.95
C THR A 55 16.79 9.78 11.36
N LEU A 56 16.25 8.72 10.76
CA LEU A 56 14.92 8.22 11.03
C LEU A 56 14.98 6.94 11.86
N SER A 57 14.39 6.95 13.05
CA SER A 57 14.13 5.74 13.83
C SER A 57 12.72 5.25 13.49
N ILE A 58 12.59 4.09 12.91
CA ILE A 58 11.31 3.49 12.53
C ILE A 58 11.14 2.10 13.12
N SER A 59 9.94 1.80 13.59
CA SER A 59 9.54 0.44 13.94
C SER A 59 8.22 0.06 13.28
N VAL A 60 8.04 -1.22 13.00
CA VAL A 60 6.79 -1.82 12.56
C VAL A 60 6.49 -3.03 13.42
N THR A 61 5.28 -3.09 13.96
CA THR A 61 4.81 -4.22 14.76
C THR A 61 3.72 -4.98 13.99
N TYR A 62 3.96 -6.24 13.74
CA TYR A 62 2.97 -7.17 13.20
C TYR A 62 2.38 -7.96 14.36
N THR A 63 1.05 -7.94 14.48
CA THR A 63 0.31 -8.69 15.51
C THR A 63 -0.71 -9.59 14.85
N LEU A 64 -0.68 -10.87 15.20
CA LEU A 64 -1.74 -11.81 14.82
C LEU A 64 -2.79 -11.81 15.93
N THR A 65 -3.95 -11.23 15.64
CA THR A 65 -4.99 -11.00 16.63
C THR A 65 -5.86 -12.26 16.86
N ALA A 66 -6.54 -12.31 18.01
CA ALA A 66 -7.38 -13.46 18.37
C ALA A 66 -8.62 -13.64 17.47
N ASP A 67 -9.03 -12.58 16.74
CA ASP A 67 -10.15 -12.57 15.78
C ASP A 67 -9.73 -12.79 14.34
N ASN A 68 -8.55 -13.39 14.12
CA ASN A 68 -7.98 -13.74 12.81
C ASN A 68 -7.63 -12.53 11.94
N ALA A 69 -7.18 -11.43 12.53
CA ALA A 69 -6.66 -10.31 11.79
C ALA A 69 -5.13 -10.21 11.89
N LEU A 70 -4.49 -9.66 10.86
CA LEU A 70 -3.12 -9.20 10.89
C LEU A 70 -3.14 -7.68 11.09
N ARG A 71 -2.69 -7.23 12.27
CA ARG A 71 -2.54 -5.82 12.59
C ARG A 71 -1.11 -5.40 12.34
N ILE A 72 -0.94 -4.26 11.68
CA ILE A 72 0.36 -3.66 11.34
C ILE A 72 0.38 -2.24 11.90
N ASP A 73 1.24 -2.00 12.89
CA ASP A 73 1.43 -0.70 13.52
C ASP A 73 2.80 -0.15 13.18
N TYR A 74 2.87 1.04 12.58
CA TYR A 74 4.11 1.76 12.33
C TYR A 74 4.29 2.87 13.36
N ARG A 75 5.54 3.11 13.74
CA ARG A 75 5.95 4.22 14.58
C ARG A 75 7.29 4.75 14.12
N ALA A 76 7.43 6.07 14.00
CA ALA A 76 8.72 6.67 13.65
C ALA A 76 8.93 8.03 14.28
N THR A 77 10.22 8.40 14.45
CA THR A 77 10.69 9.73 14.85
C THR A 77 11.92 10.09 14.02
N THR A 78 12.20 11.39 13.90
CA THR A 78 13.36 11.91 13.15
C THR A 78 14.04 13.04 13.86
N ASP A 79 15.31 13.29 13.54
CA ASP A 79 16.10 14.43 14.04
C ASP A 79 16.13 15.64 13.08
N ALA A 80 15.66 15.48 11.82
CA ALA A 80 15.45 16.56 10.86
C ALA A 80 14.14 16.37 10.09
N PRO A 81 13.53 17.42 9.52
CA PRO A 81 12.33 17.25 8.70
C PRO A 81 12.59 16.31 7.52
N THR A 82 11.79 15.25 7.39
CA THR A 82 11.91 14.24 6.34
C THR A 82 10.55 13.84 5.80
N VAL A 83 10.52 13.12 4.68
CA VAL A 83 9.30 12.54 4.11
C VAL A 83 9.20 11.08 4.55
N LEU A 84 8.01 10.68 5.03
CA LEU A 84 7.74 9.31 5.43
C LEU A 84 6.34 8.88 5.01
N ASN A 85 6.26 7.82 4.21
CA ASN A 85 4.99 7.21 3.77
C ASN A 85 5.18 5.68 3.64
N PRO A 86 5.32 4.95 4.76
CA PRO A 86 5.47 3.50 4.73
C PRO A 86 4.14 2.84 4.43
N THR A 87 4.20 1.68 3.77
CA THR A 87 3.05 0.81 3.55
C THR A 87 3.49 -0.66 3.57
N SER A 88 2.52 -1.57 3.56
CA SER A 88 2.74 -3.00 3.40
C SER A 88 2.32 -3.42 1.99
N HIS A 89 3.30 -3.85 1.19
CA HIS A 89 3.07 -4.31 -0.18
C HIS A 89 2.88 -5.83 -0.26
N VAL A 90 2.10 -6.39 0.68
CA VAL A 90 1.78 -7.82 0.69
C VAL A 90 0.83 -8.14 -0.45
N TYR A 91 1.14 -9.20 -1.21
CA TYR A 91 0.25 -9.73 -2.23
C TYR A 91 -0.71 -10.76 -1.66
N PHE A 92 -2.00 -10.59 -1.96
CA PHE A 92 -3.06 -11.51 -1.56
C PHE A 92 -3.66 -12.23 -2.76
N ASN A 93 -3.94 -13.51 -2.59
CA ASN A 93 -4.80 -14.29 -3.48
C ASN A 93 -5.69 -15.19 -2.61
N LEU A 94 -6.96 -14.82 -2.46
CA LEU A 94 -7.91 -15.53 -1.61
C LEU A 94 -8.37 -16.87 -2.20
N ASN A 95 -7.93 -17.23 -3.40
CA ASN A 95 -8.08 -18.59 -3.95
C ASN A 95 -7.18 -19.62 -3.23
N GLY A 96 -6.21 -19.16 -2.43
CA GLY A 96 -5.26 -20.01 -1.73
C GLY A 96 -4.15 -20.62 -2.59
N THR A 97 -4.09 -20.26 -3.87
CA THR A 97 -3.08 -20.71 -4.84
C THR A 97 -2.89 -19.69 -5.96
N SER A 98 -1.67 -19.55 -6.46
CA SER A 98 -1.36 -18.75 -7.64
C SER A 98 -1.83 -19.36 -8.97
N ALA A 99 -2.26 -20.63 -8.98
CA ALA A 99 -2.79 -21.28 -10.18
C ALA A 99 -4.08 -20.65 -10.72
N ARG A 100 -4.74 -19.80 -9.92
CA ARG A 100 -5.91 -19.02 -10.32
C ARG A 100 -5.60 -17.54 -10.19
N GLY A 101 -5.88 -16.77 -11.24
CA GLY A 101 -5.79 -15.32 -11.23
C GLY A 101 -6.83 -14.67 -10.30
N ILE A 102 -6.65 -13.38 -10.04
CA ILE A 102 -7.45 -12.60 -9.08
C ILE A 102 -8.76 -12.06 -9.70
N GLY A 103 -9.06 -12.38 -10.95
CA GLY A 103 -10.20 -11.81 -11.68
C GLY A 103 -11.57 -12.09 -11.08
N SER A 104 -11.75 -13.21 -10.35
CA SER A 104 -12.99 -13.58 -9.65
C SER A 104 -13.18 -12.86 -8.32
N HIS A 105 -12.12 -12.29 -7.73
CA HIS A 105 -12.22 -11.56 -6.48
C HIS A 105 -13.16 -10.36 -6.63
N VAL A 106 -14.10 -10.22 -5.73
CA VAL A 106 -15.09 -9.14 -5.70
C VAL A 106 -14.60 -8.08 -4.74
N LEU A 107 -14.27 -6.91 -5.27
CA LEU A 107 -13.68 -5.80 -4.51
C LEU A 107 -14.71 -4.71 -4.26
N THR A 108 -14.70 -4.16 -3.05
CA THR A 108 -15.33 -2.89 -2.69
C THR A 108 -14.26 -1.97 -2.09
N ILE A 109 -14.24 -0.70 -2.51
CA ILE A 109 -13.38 0.34 -1.93
C ILE A 109 -14.26 1.50 -1.49
N HIS A 110 -14.12 1.92 -0.22
CA HIS A 110 -14.88 3.03 0.35
C HIS A 110 -14.23 4.37 -0.04
N ALA A 111 -14.33 4.72 -1.32
CA ALA A 111 -13.75 5.93 -1.90
C ALA A 111 -14.54 6.42 -3.10
N GLY A 112 -14.92 7.69 -3.08
CA GLY A 112 -15.59 8.36 -4.20
C GLY A 112 -14.63 9.01 -5.19
N ARG A 113 -13.32 9.06 -4.89
CA ARG A 113 -12.27 9.73 -5.70
C ARG A 113 -10.99 8.90 -5.74
N TYR A 114 -10.13 9.25 -6.70
CA TYR A 114 -8.78 8.71 -6.84
C TYR A 114 -7.81 9.83 -7.25
N THR A 115 -6.51 9.59 -7.17
CA THR A 115 -5.48 10.49 -7.68
C THR A 115 -5.08 10.07 -9.11
N PRO A 116 -5.50 10.81 -10.16
CA PRO A 116 -5.05 10.55 -11.53
C PRO A 116 -3.53 10.68 -11.64
N THR A 117 -2.95 9.85 -12.50
CA THR A 117 -1.52 9.85 -12.79
C THR A 117 -1.25 10.30 -14.22
N ASP A 118 -0.04 10.79 -14.47
CA ASP A 118 0.50 11.03 -15.80
C ASP A 118 0.98 9.72 -16.47
N GLY A 119 1.64 9.85 -17.62
CA GLY A 119 2.18 8.68 -18.35
C GLY A 119 3.34 7.95 -17.65
N GLY A 120 3.90 8.54 -16.60
CA GLY A 120 4.93 7.96 -15.75
C GLY A 120 4.37 7.37 -14.44
N LEU A 121 3.04 7.26 -14.32
CA LEU A 121 2.30 6.81 -13.13
C LEU A 121 2.49 7.73 -11.91
N ILE A 122 2.89 8.97 -12.11
CA ILE A 122 3.04 9.96 -11.05
C ILE A 122 1.74 10.76 -10.90
N PRO A 123 1.20 10.96 -9.68
CA PRO A 123 -0.01 11.75 -9.45
C PRO A 123 0.09 13.16 -10.01
N THR A 124 -1.00 13.63 -10.64
CA THR A 124 -1.06 14.97 -11.24
C THR A 124 -1.46 16.08 -10.26
N GLY A 125 -1.79 15.71 -9.00
CA GLY A 125 -2.36 16.61 -8.01
C GLY A 125 -3.89 16.72 -8.06
N GLU A 126 -4.54 16.17 -9.08
CA GLU A 126 -6.00 16.12 -9.17
C GLU A 126 -6.58 15.05 -8.22
N LEU A 127 -7.80 15.30 -7.73
CA LEU A 127 -8.64 14.33 -7.02
C LEU A 127 -9.91 14.09 -7.85
N ALA A 128 -9.85 13.14 -8.79
CA ALA A 128 -10.93 12.88 -9.74
C ALA A 128 -11.98 11.93 -9.18
N SER A 129 -13.23 12.07 -9.64
CA SER A 129 -14.32 11.15 -9.29
C SER A 129 -14.09 9.78 -9.92
N VAL A 130 -14.39 8.71 -9.17
CA VAL A 130 -14.45 7.34 -9.70
C VAL A 130 -15.75 7.07 -10.46
N GLU A 131 -16.80 7.88 -10.25
CA GLU A 131 -18.15 7.66 -10.79
C GLU A 131 -18.15 7.58 -12.33
N GLY A 132 -18.75 6.52 -12.86
CA GLY A 132 -18.81 6.27 -14.28
C GLY A 132 -17.51 5.83 -14.93
N THR A 133 -16.47 5.53 -14.13
CA THR A 133 -15.18 5.02 -14.60
C THR A 133 -14.99 3.54 -14.25
N PRO A 134 -14.00 2.85 -14.85
CA PRO A 134 -13.61 1.51 -14.44
C PRO A 134 -13.08 1.42 -12.99
N LEU A 135 -12.68 2.55 -12.41
CA LEU A 135 -12.17 2.66 -11.04
C LEU A 135 -13.27 2.74 -9.97
N ASP A 136 -14.55 2.68 -10.36
CA ASP A 136 -15.68 2.76 -9.42
C ASP A 136 -15.93 1.42 -8.71
N PHE A 137 -15.29 1.24 -7.56
CA PHE A 137 -15.48 0.10 -6.65
C PHE A 137 -16.35 0.45 -5.41
N ARG A 138 -17.14 1.52 -5.46
CA ARG A 138 -18.08 1.87 -4.37
C ARG A 138 -19.14 0.78 -4.16
N THR A 139 -19.37 -0.05 -5.14
CA THR A 139 -20.19 -1.26 -5.06
C THR A 139 -19.36 -2.49 -5.40
N ALA A 140 -19.65 -3.60 -4.72
CA ALA A 140 -18.98 -4.87 -4.90
C ALA A 140 -18.90 -5.28 -6.39
N THR A 141 -17.69 -5.35 -6.93
CA THR A 141 -17.43 -5.57 -8.36
C THR A 141 -16.30 -6.57 -8.56
N PRO A 142 -16.46 -7.60 -9.40
CA PRO A 142 -15.35 -8.50 -9.77
C PRO A 142 -14.22 -7.73 -10.44
N ILE A 143 -12.99 -7.94 -9.97
CA ILE A 143 -11.79 -7.23 -10.47
C ILE A 143 -11.64 -7.44 -11.99
N GLY A 144 -11.84 -8.67 -12.47
CA GLY A 144 -11.68 -9.02 -13.88
C GLY A 144 -12.67 -8.37 -14.85
N TRP A 145 -13.78 -7.78 -14.35
CA TRP A 145 -14.80 -7.24 -15.25
C TRP A 145 -14.33 -6.01 -16.02
N ARG A 146 -13.44 -5.20 -15.41
CA ARG A 146 -13.04 -3.90 -15.97
C ARG A 146 -11.51 -3.70 -15.98
N VAL A 147 -10.73 -4.69 -15.56
CA VAL A 147 -9.26 -4.58 -15.46
C VAL A 147 -8.57 -4.33 -16.81
N GLU A 148 -9.21 -4.69 -17.92
CA GLU A 148 -8.73 -4.47 -19.29
C GLU A 148 -9.46 -3.33 -20.02
N SER A 149 -10.10 -2.45 -19.25
CA SER A 149 -10.84 -1.33 -19.83
C SER A 149 -9.91 -0.37 -20.59
N ASP A 150 -10.37 0.09 -21.77
CA ASP A 150 -9.70 1.12 -22.56
C ASP A 150 -9.90 2.52 -21.96
N PHE A 151 -9.57 2.67 -20.69
CA PHE A 151 -9.58 3.93 -19.96
C PHE A 151 -8.15 4.46 -19.82
N PRO A 152 -7.89 5.76 -20.03
CA PRO A 152 -6.52 6.27 -20.08
C PRO A 152 -5.63 5.85 -18.90
N ALA A 153 -6.11 5.98 -17.69
CA ALA A 153 -5.35 5.59 -16.50
C ALA A 153 -5.04 4.08 -16.47
N MET A 154 -5.99 3.23 -16.88
CA MET A 154 -5.82 1.78 -16.93
C MET A 154 -4.79 1.36 -17.97
N ARG A 155 -4.72 2.05 -19.12
CA ARG A 155 -3.73 1.74 -20.17
C ARG A 155 -2.29 1.97 -19.70
N SER A 156 -2.04 3.08 -19.02
CA SER A 156 -0.70 3.41 -18.51
C SER A 156 -0.20 2.39 -17.48
N ALA A 157 -1.10 1.90 -16.63
CA ALA A 157 -0.78 0.95 -15.57
C ALA A 157 -0.88 -0.53 -16.00
N GLY A 158 -1.39 -0.80 -17.21
CA GLY A 158 -1.67 -2.18 -17.66
C GLY A 158 -2.80 -2.86 -16.88
N GLY A 159 -3.62 -2.11 -16.15
CA GLY A 159 -4.67 -2.56 -15.25
C GLY A 159 -4.87 -1.60 -14.08
N TYR A 160 -5.23 -2.11 -12.90
CA TYR A 160 -5.31 -1.28 -11.70
C TYR A 160 -3.92 -1.10 -11.08
N ASP A 161 -3.53 0.15 -10.87
CA ASP A 161 -2.37 0.57 -10.10
C ASP A 161 -2.57 2.05 -9.73
N HIS A 162 -3.49 2.29 -8.83
CA HIS A 162 -3.96 3.64 -8.53
C HIS A 162 -4.16 3.81 -7.03
N ASN A 163 -4.10 5.05 -6.58
CA ASN A 163 -4.41 5.43 -5.21
C ASN A 163 -5.85 5.97 -5.13
N TRP A 164 -6.69 5.31 -4.34
CA TRP A 164 -8.03 5.77 -3.98
C TRP A 164 -7.98 6.70 -2.78
N VAL A 165 -8.71 7.81 -2.87
CA VAL A 165 -8.91 8.79 -1.80
C VAL A 165 -10.04 8.28 -0.92
N LEU A 166 -9.72 7.73 0.23
CA LEU A 166 -10.70 7.11 1.13
C LEU A 166 -11.69 8.13 1.69
N ASP A 167 -12.96 7.74 1.72
CA ASP A 167 -14.05 8.53 2.31
C ASP A 167 -14.01 8.35 3.83
N ARG A 168 -13.25 9.23 4.53
CA ARG A 168 -12.98 9.14 5.96
C ARG A 168 -13.74 10.21 6.74
N MET A 169 -14.19 9.85 7.95
CA MET A 169 -14.86 10.78 8.86
C MET A 169 -13.91 11.38 9.92
N GLY A 170 -12.69 10.83 10.04
CA GLY A 170 -11.71 11.29 11.04
C GLY A 170 -10.38 10.53 10.95
N ASP A 171 -9.60 10.60 12.02
CA ASP A 171 -8.28 9.95 12.11
C ASP A 171 -8.33 8.55 12.75
N SER A 172 -9.53 8.04 13.04
CA SER A 172 -9.73 6.70 13.58
C SER A 172 -9.50 5.61 12.54
N LEU A 173 -9.35 4.38 13.01
CA LEU A 173 -9.29 3.20 12.15
C LEU A 173 -10.66 2.98 11.50
N GLU A 174 -10.75 3.08 10.16
CA GLU A 174 -11.98 2.95 9.39
C GLU A 174 -11.84 1.88 8.29
N LEU A 175 -12.96 1.27 7.90
CA LEU A 175 -13.00 0.28 6.82
C LEU A 175 -12.68 0.96 5.48
N ALA A 176 -11.60 0.54 4.85
CA ALA A 176 -11.14 1.06 3.56
C ALA A 176 -11.60 0.21 2.37
N ALA A 177 -11.49 -1.11 2.51
CA ALA A 177 -11.84 -2.03 1.43
C ALA A 177 -12.29 -3.41 1.95
N GLU A 178 -13.02 -4.12 1.08
CA GLU A 178 -13.42 -5.51 1.28
C GLU A 178 -13.14 -6.31 0.01
N VAL A 179 -12.57 -7.50 0.17
CA VAL A 179 -12.31 -8.44 -0.93
C VAL A 179 -12.97 -9.77 -0.60
N TYR A 180 -13.89 -10.21 -1.43
CA TYR A 180 -14.55 -11.50 -1.30
C TYR A 180 -14.17 -12.43 -2.46
N GLU A 181 -13.78 -13.66 -2.16
CA GLU A 181 -13.53 -14.67 -3.19
C GLU A 181 -14.66 -15.72 -3.19
N PRO A 182 -15.49 -15.75 -4.25
CA PRO A 182 -16.67 -16.62 -4.28
C PRO A 182 -16.37 -18.11 -4.23
N TYR A 183 -15.22 -18.56 -4.73
CA TYR A 183 -14.87 -19.97 -4.77
C TYR A 183 -14.48 -20.53 -3.39
N THR A 184 -13.70 -19.77 -2.62
CA THR A 184 -13.25 -20.18 -1.27
C THR A 184 -14.18 -19.72 -0.17
N GLY A 185 -15.00 -18.70 -0.43
CA GLY A 185 -15.87 -18.05 0.55
C GLY A 185 -15.10 -17.14 1.52
N ILE A 186 -13.81 -16.86 1.26
CA ILE A 186 -13.00 -15.99 2.12
C ILE A 186 -13.39 -14.53 1.87
N LEU A 187 -13.64 -13.81 2.96
CA LEU A 187 -13.81 -12.36 2.98
C LEU A 187 -12.65 -11.74 3.75
N MET A 188 -11.88 -10.89 3.09
CA MET A 188 -10.84 -10.05 3.71
C MET A 188 -11.36 -8.62 3.81
N LYS A 189 -11.13 -7.98 4.96
CA LYS A 189 -11.45 -6.56 5.19
C LYS A 189 -10.17 -5.82 5.52
N VAL A 190 -10.03 -4.63 4.96
CA VAL A 190 -8.89 -3.75 5.19
C VAL A 190 -9.35 -2.51 5.94
N TRP A 191 -8.79 -2.31 7.13
CA TRP A 191 -9.03 -1.14 7.95
C TRP A 191 -7.77 -0.30 8.04
N THR A 192 -7.89 1.02 8.04
CA THR A 192 -6.74 1.90 8.17
C THR A 192 -7.09 3.26 8.78
N ASP A 193 -6.09 3.91 9.35
CA ASP A 193 -6.12 5.32 9.74
C ASP A 193 -5.53 6.23 8.65
N ARG A 194 -5.15 5.70 7.47
CA ARG A 194 -4.54 6.47 6.38
C ARG A 194 -5.58 7.03 5.41
N PRO A 195 -5.26 8.16 4.73
CA PRO A 195 -6.18 8.82 3.80
C PRO A 195 -6.31 8.13 2.44
N GLY A 196 -5.38 7.27 2.08
CA GLY A 196 -5.30 6.62 0.77
C GLY A 196 -5.17 5.12 0.83
N LEU A 197 -5.56 4.49 -0.26
CA LEU A 197 -5.39 3.06 -0.53
C LEU A 197 -4.91 2.88 -1.96
N GLN A 198 -3.68 2.41 -2.15
CA GLN A 198 -3.23 1.91 -3.45
C GLN A 198 -3.81 0.52 -3.66
N PHE A 199 -4.47 0.33 -4.79
CA PHE A 199 -4.86 -0.99 -5.27
C PHE A 199 -4.08 -1.32 -6.55
N TYR A 200 -3.29 -2.39 -6.47
CA TYR A 200 -2.49 -2.93 -7.57
C TYR A 200 -2.96 -4.34 -7.92
N SER A 201 -3.20 -4.60 -9.19
CA SER A 201 -3.75 -5.88 -9.69
C SER A 201 -2.71 -6.86 -10.23
N GLY A 202 -1.42 -6.71 -9.89
CA GLY A 202 -0.36 -7.64 -10.31
C GLY A 202 -0.03 -7.57 -11.79
N ASN A 203 -0.09 -6.39 -12.41
CA ASN A 203 0.04 -6.20 -13.86
C ASN A 203 1.46 -6.43 -14.39
N PHE A 204 2.49 -6.30 -13.53
CA PHE A 204 3.90 -6.46 -13.89
C PHE A 204 4.49 -7.77 -13.37
N MET A 205 3.69 -8.64 -12.75
CA MET A 205 4.12 -9.98 -12.36
C MET A 205 4.31 -10.85 -13.62
N ASP A 206 5.47 -11.45 -13.79
CA ASP A 206 5.86 -12.15 -15.04
C ASP A 206 6.19 -13.63 -14.83
N GLY A 207 6.00 -14.14 -13.61
CA GLY A 207 6.31 -15.51 -13.23
C GLY A 207 7.80 -15.80 -13.03
N SER A 208 8.67 -14.78 -13.01
CA SER A 208 10.10 -14.95 -12.67
C SER A 208 10.28 -15.33 -11.21
N ASP A 209 9.42 -14.79 -10.32
CA ASP A 209 9.42 -15.11 -8.90
C ASP A 209 8.70 -16.42 -8.61
N VAL A 210 9.35 -17.25 -7.79
CA VAL A 210 8.83 -18.55 -7.36
C VAL A 210 8.67 -18.56 -5.85
N GLY A 211 7.44 -18.79 -5.40
CA GLY A 211 7.10 -18.89 -3.99
C GLY A 211 7.66 -20.14 -3.31
N LYS A 212 7.55 -20.19 -1.98
CA LYS A 212 8.08 -21.28 -1.14
C LYS A 212 7.55 -22.69 -1.49
N ARG A 213 6.40 -22.76 -2.15
CA ARG A 213 5.76 -24.05 -2.57
C ARG A 213 6.05 -24.41 -4.03
N GLY A 214 6.88 -23.62 -4.72
CA GLY A 214 7.15 -23.80 -6.14
C GLY A 214 6.11 -23.14 -7.06
N ASP A 215 5.13 -22.42 -6.49
CA ASP A 215 4.16 -21.67 -7.27
C ASP A 215 4.85 -20.45 -7.91
N ARG A 216 4.55 -20.21 -9.18
CA ARG A 216 5.03 -19.01 -9.90
C ARG A 216 4.08 -17.87 -9.65
N HIS A 217 4.63 -16.68 -9.46
CA HIS A 217 3.86 -15.44 -9.34
C HIS A 217 3.66 -14.82 -10.73
N ASP A 218 2.71 -15.36 -11.48
CA ASP A 218 2.39 -14.96 -12.83
C ASP A 218 1.48 -13.70 -12.87
N PHE A 219 1.30 -13.17 -14.08
CA PHE A 219 0.44 -12.02 -14.38
C PHE A 219 -0.92 -12.14 -13.68
N ARG A 220 -1.28 -11.14 -12.88
CA ARG A 220 -2.56 -11.05 -12.15
C ARG A 220 -2.89 -12.26 -11.26
N THR A 221 -1.89 -12.81 -10.59
CA THR A 221 -2.09 -13.87 -9.59
C THR A 221 -2.04 -13.37 -8.15
N GLY A 222 -1.91 -12.06 -7.93
CA GLY A 222 -1.95 -11.41 -6.63
C GLY A 222 -2.48 -9.99 -6.72
N ILE A 223 -3.07 -9.50 -5.65
CA ILE A 223 -3.44 -8.10 -5.47
C ILE A 223 -2.65 -7.50 -4.30
N ALA A 224 -2.26 -6.23 -4.41
CA ALA A 224 -1.81 -5.46 -3.27
C ALA A 224 -2.85 -4.40 -2.89
N LEU A 225 -3.04 -4.20 -1.59
CA LEU A 225 -3.91 -3.19 -1.00
C LEU A 225 -3.08 -2.43 0.03
N GLU A 226 -2.55 -1.28 -0.38
CA GLU A 226 -1.53 -0.56 0.34
C GLU A 226 -2.13 0.69 0.98
N THR A 227 -2.35 0.61 2.28
CA THR A 227 -2.87 1.73 3.05
C THR A 227 -1.74 2.73 3.30
N GLN A 228 -1.94 4.00 2.90
CA GLN A 228 -0.86 4.97 2.84
C GLN A 228 -1.36 6.42 2.81
N ASN A 229 -0.43 7.37 2.88
CA ASN A 229 -0.67 8.71 2.37
C ASN A 229 -0.61 8.71 0.84
N PHE A 230 -1.04 9.80 0.18
CA PHE A 230 -1.04 9.83 -1.28
C PHE A 230 0.40 9.81 -1.82
N PRO A 231 0.68 9.03 -2.88
CA PRO A 231 1.95 9.08 -3.57
C PRO A 231 2.22 10.50 -4.07
N ASP A 232 3.50 10.88 -4.13
CA ASP A 232 3.98 12.20 -4.54
C ASP A 232 3.44 13.39 -3.70
N ALA A 233 2.90 13.15 -2.51
CA ALA A 233 2.34 14.18 -1.65
C ALA A 233 3.27 15.38 -1.39
N PRO A 234 4.61 15.24 -1.28
CA PRO A 234 5.49 16.38 -1.08
C PRO A 234 5.48 17.43 -2.20
N ASN A 235 5.01 17.06 -3.39
CA ASN A 235 4.96 17.93 -4.57
C ASN A 235 3.57 18.54 -4.82
N HIS A 236 2.58 18.23 -3.96
CA HIS A 236 1.20 18.69 -4.10
C HIS A 236 0.65 19.28 -2.80
N ASP A 237 0.52 20.59 -2.73
CA ASP A 237 0.06 21.32 -1.52
C ASP A 237 -1.36 20.95 -1.08
N ASN A 238 -2.19 20.41 -1.98
CA ASN A 238 -3.55 19.96 -1.70
C ASN A 238 -3.64 18.50 -1.21
N PHE A 239 -2.51 17.78 -1.19
CA PHE A 239 -2.46 16.43 -0.63
C PHE A 239 -2.14 16.47 0.88
N PRO A 240 -2.59 15.49 1.65
CA PRO A 240 -2.18 15.35 3.04
C PRO A 240 -0.65 15.28 3.15
N SER A 241 -0.06 16.02 4.10
CA SER A 241 1.40 16.06 4.24
C SER A 241 1.98 14.71 4.64
N ALA A 242 3.06 14.31 3.97
CA ALA A 242 3.89 13.17 4.34
C ALA A 242 5.17 13.58 5.09
N VAL A 243 5.28 14.84 5.53
CA VAL A 243 6.45 15.37 6.23
C VAL A 243 6.38 15.05 7.71
N LEU A 244 7.38 14.36 8.23
CA LEU A 244 7.62 14.16 9.66
C LEU A 244 8.68 15.16 10.14
N ARG A 245 8.44 15.83 11.28
CA ARG A 245 9.33 16.84 11.85
C ARG A 245 9.94 16.39 13.17
N PRO A 246 11.11 16.90 13.55
CA PRO A 246 11.67 16.69 14.90
C PRO A 246 10.66 17.03 16.00
N GLY A 247 10.56 16.13 16.98
CA GLY A 247 9.60 16.26 18.08
C GLY A 247 8.21 15.70 17.80
N GLU A 248 7.89 15.38 16.53
CA GLU A 248 6.67 14.66 16.17
C GLU A 248 6.91 13.14 16.22
N THR A 249 5.83 12.41 16.42
CA THR A 249 5.83 10.95 16.27
C THR A 249 4.86 10.58 15.16
N TYR A 250 5.39 9.92 14.14
CA TYR A 250 4.55 9.28 13.13
C TYR A 250 3.92 8.01 13.70
N THR A 251 2.65 7.82 13.43
CA THR A 251 1.93 6.56 13.71
C THR A 251 1.02 6.22 12.54
N GLN A 252 0.89 4.93 12.27
CA GLN A 252 -0.04 4.40 11.28
C GLN A 252 -0.49 3.01 11.73
N THR A 253 -1.76 2.72 11.56
CA THR A 253 -2.33 1.39 11.81
C THR A 253 -3.09 0.90 10.60
N SER A 254 -2.89 -0.38 10.28
CA SER A 254 -3.67 -1.14 9.30
C SER A 254 -4.03 -2.51 9.87
N VAL A 255 -5.23 -2.98 9.55
CA VAL A 255 -5.71 -4.30 10.00
C VAL A 255 -6.36 -5.02 8.83
#